data_f74d4a63fd570fdb51f6e2c2ba1322e9
#
_entry.id   f74d4a63fd570fdb51f6e2c2ba1322e9
#
_cell.length_a   1.000
_cell.length_b   1.000
_cell.length_c   1.000
_cell.angle_alpha   90.00
_cell.angle_beta   90.00
_cell.angle_gamma   90.00
#
_symmetry.space_group_name_H-M   'P 1'
#
loop_
_entity.id
_entity.type
_entity.pdbx_description
1 polymer ?
#
loop_
_entity_poly.entity_id
_entity_poly.type
_entity_poly.pdbx_seq_one_letter_code
_entity_poly.pdbx_strand_id
1 'polypeptide(L)'
;MSFVEFNNVTFGYKEDDYLLLEDLSFSAERNDIITVIGASGCGKSTLFRLMTCLETEYKGSITINGKTPKEATGTAAFMPQKDLLMPWRNILKNVTLPLEALPMSKAERISQAKEAIEKVGLSGCENKRPPELSGGMRQRVSFARTLVQLWHGRELMLLDEP
;
A
#
# COMPACT_ATOMS: atom_id res chain seq x y z
N MET A 1 3.22 12.07 19.91
CA MET A 1 4.30 12.08 18.88
C MET A 1 3.69 11.64 17.59
N SER A 2 3.82 12.45 16.53
CA SER A 2 3.30 12.11 15.21
C SER A 2 3.91 10.81 14.70
N PHE A 3 3.08 9.95 14.12
CA PHE A 3 3.51 8.69 13.51
C PHE A 3 3.94 8.89 12.05
N VAL A 4 3.22 9.73 11.31
CA VAL A 4 3.60 10.22 9.99
C VAL A 4 3.71 11.74 10.05
N GLU A 5 4.76 12.29 9.49
CA GLU A 5 4.96 13.74 9.45
C GLU A 5 5.55 14.18 8.12
N PHE A 6 4.94 15.18 7.53
CA PHE A 6 5.40 15.89 6.35
C PHE A 6 5.68 17.35 6.75
N ASN A 7 6.87 17.82 6.47
CA ASN A 7 7.29 19.20 6.76
C ASN A 7 7.80 19.88 5.49
N ASN A 8 7.05 20.87 5.01
CA ASN A 8 7.38 21.71 3.85
C ASN A 8 7.79 20.88 2.62
N VAL A 9 7.05 19.78 2.36
CA VAL A 9 7.37 18.87 1.28
C VAL A 9 6.96 19.46 -0.06
N THR A 10 7.95 19.57 -0.95
CA THR A 10 7.76 20.05 -2.32
C THR A 10 8.29 18.99 -3.28
N PHE A 11 7.47 18.60 -4.26
CA PHE A 11 7.77 17.57 -5.25
C PHE A 11 7.23 17.93 -6.63
N GLY A 12 8.00 17.64 -7.66
CA GLY A 12 7.59 17.64 -9.07
C GLY A 12 8.40 16.60 -9.83
N TYR A 13 7.82 16.00 -10.87
CA TYR A 13 8.56 15.09 -11.73
C TYR A 13 9.54 15.91 -12.61
N LYS A 14 10.71 15.34 -12.90
CA LYS A 14 11.77 16.03 -13.68
C LYS A 14 11.34 16.37 -15.10
N GLU A 15 10.36 15.65 -15.61
CA GLU A 15 9.83 15.82 -16.99
C GLU A 15 8.73 16.88 -17.05
N ASP A 16 8.24 17.34 -15.89
CA ASP A 16 7.15 18.30 -15.77
C ASP A 16 7.69 19.69 -15.39
N ASP A 17 7.20 20.74 -16.02
CA ASP A 17 7.55 22.14 -15.71
C ASP A 17 6.79 22.68 -14.48
N TYR A 18 6.04 21.87 -13.75
CA TYR A 18 5.24 22.29 -12.60
C TYR A 18 5.49 21.45 -11.36
N LEU A 19 5.25 22.04 -10.19
CA LEU A 19 5.28 21.35 -8.91
C LEU A 19 3.94 20.64 -8.69
N LEU A 20 3.99 19.35 -8.36
CA LEU A 20 2.82 18.56 -8.05
C LEU A 20 2.39 18.68 -6.59
N LEU A 21 3.38 18.80 -5.69
CA LEU A 21 3.19 19.12 -4.28
C LEU A 21 4.02 20.36 -3.98
N GLU A 22 3.42 21.33 -3.31
CA GLU A 22 4.08 22.59 -2.96
C GLU A 22 3.87 22.87 -1.46
N ASP A 23 4.99 22.96 -0.74
CA ASP A 23 5.04 23.30 0.70
C ASP A 23 4.05 22.52 1.58
N LEU A 24 3.85 21.25 1.28
CA LEU A 24 2.89 20.40 1.96
C LEU A 24 3.38 20.04 3.37
N SER A 25 2.57 20.36 4.38
CA SER A 25 2.85 20.00 5.77
C SER A 25 1.61 19.42 6.41
N PHE A 26 1.73 18.25 7.03
CA PHE A 26 0.70 17.63 7.86
C PHE A 26 1.31 16.58 8.78
N SER A 27 0.56 16.16 9.78
CA SER A 27 0.95 15.05 10.66
C SER A 27 -0.23 14.14 10.96
N ALA A 28 0.08 12.89 11.26
CA ALA A 28 -0.87 11.88 11.70
C ALA A 28 -0.32 11.15 12.92
N GLU A 29 -1.17 10.84 13.87
CA GLU A 29 -0.82 10.02 15.03
C GLU A 29 -1.08 8.52 14.78
N ARG A 30 -0.67 7.67 15.72
CA ARG A 30 -1.02 6.25 15.64
C ARG A 30 -2.53 6.08 15.76
N ASN A 31 -3.07 5.16 14.95
CA ASN A 31 -4.50 4.83 14.85
C ASN A 31 -5.37 5.93 14.22
N ASP A 32 -4.78 6.99 13.70
CA ASP A 32 -5.54 7.94 12.87
C ASP A 32 -5.94 7.31 11.55
N ILE A 33 -7.10 7.74 11.05
CA ILE A 33 -7.57 7.50 9.69
C ILE A 33 -7.53 8.83 8.95
N ILE A 34 -6.64 8.95 7.97
CA ILE A 34 -6.50 10.15 7.15
C ILE A 34 -7.07 9.88 5.76
N THR A 35 -7.99 10.73 5.33
CA THR A 35 -8.53 10.71 3.98
C THR A 35 -7.97 11.87 3.18
N VAL A 36 -7.30 11.56 2.06
CA VAL A 36 -6.78 12.57 1.13
C VAL A 36 -7.78 12.76 -0.02
N ILE A 37 -8.36 13.95 -0.11
CA ILE A 37 -9.37 14.30 -1.12
C ILE A 37 -8.79 15.32 -2.08
N GLY A 38 -9.08 15.19 -3.36
CA GLY A 38 -8.65 16.13 -4.39
C GLY A 38 -8.96 15.64 -5.80
N ALA A 39 -8.84 16.53 -6.78
CA ALA A 39 -9.06 16.21 -8.19
C ALA A 39 -8.11 15.09 -8.68
N SER A 40 -8.46 14.44 -9.80
CA SER A 40 -7.53 13.50 -10.44
C SER A 40 -6.26 14.23 -10.87
N GLY A 41 -5.10 13.62 -10.64
CA GLY A 41 -3.79 14.19 -10.98
C GLY A 41 -3.22 15.21 -9.99
N CYS A 42 -3.91 15.53 -8.87
CA CYS A 42 -3.41 16.52 -7.89
C CYS A 42 -2.33 15.98 -6.92
N GLY A 43 -1.77 14.78 -7.15
CA GLY A 43 -0.66 14.26 -6.35
C GLY A 43 -1.01 13.30 -5.22
N LYS A 44 -2.28 12.85 -5.07
CA LYS A 44 -2.67 11.90 -4.00
C LYS A 44 -1.82 10.63 -4.00
N SER A 45 -1.72 9.96 -5.13
CA SER A 45 -0.89 8.75 -5.27
C SER A 45 0.59 9.03 -5.06
N THR A 46 1.05 10.25 -5.36
CA THR A 46 2.44 10.67 -5.17
C THR A 46 2.80 10.75 -3.68
N LEU A 47 1.87 11.16 -2.80
CA LEU A 47 2.09 11.09 -1.35
C LEU A 47 2.46 9.67 -0.90
N PHE A 48 1.71 8.67 -1.39
CA PHE A 48 1.97 7.27 -1.05
C PHE A 48 3.29 6.77 -1.64
N ARG A 49 3.64 7.23 -2.86
CA ARG A 49 4.92 6.89 -3.50
C ARG A 49 6.12 7.45 -2.72
N LEU A 50 6.01 8.67 -2.19
CA LEU A 50 7.02 9.26 -1.32
C LEU A 50 7.15 8.47 0.01
N MET A 51 6.04 8.15 0.66
CA MET A 51 6.03 7.38 1.90
C MET A 51 6.58 5.95 1.73
N THR A 52 6.39 5.35 0.56
CA THR A 52 6.88 3.99 0.26
C THR A 52 8.28 3.97 -0.37
N CYS A 53 8.94 5.13 -0.47
CA CYS A 53 10.27 5.29 -1.08
C CYS A 53 10.32 4.86 -2.57
N LEU A 54 9.18 4.92 -3.26
CA LEU A 54 9.11 4.75 -4.72
C LEU A 54 9.52 6.03 -5.46
N GLU A 55 9.41 7.17 -4.78
CA GLU A 55 9.99 8.45 -5.17
C GLU A 55 10.87 8.95 -4.02
N THR A 56 12.04 9.48 -4.35
CA THR A 56 13.06 9.81 -3.33
C THR A 56 13.60 11.24 -3.45
N GLU A 57 13.35 11.91 -4.57
CA GLU A 57 13.86 13.26 -4.81
C GLU A 57 12.77 14.30 -4.51
N TYR A 58 12.77 14.85 -3.30
CA TYR A 58 11.85 15.89 -2.86
C TYR A 58 12.57 16.88 -1.94
N LYS A 59 12.03 18.09 -1.78
CA LYS A 59 12.46 19.07 -0.79
C LYS A 59 11.60 18.90 0.48
N GLY A 60 12.12 19.40 1.62
CA GLY A 60 11.46 19.23 2.92
C GLY A 60 11.84 17.93 3.60
N SER A 61 11.00 17.46 4.52
CA SER A 61 11.25 16.21 5.23
C SER A 61 9.97 15.39 5.40
N ILE A 62 10.13 14.07 5.31
CA ILE A 62 9.07 13.09 5.58
C ILE A 62 9.61 12.13 6.63
N THR A 63 8.83 11.87 7.68
CA THR A 63 9.16 10.85 8.67
C THR A 63 7.99 9.90 8.92
N ILE A 64 8.30 8.64 9.14
CA ILE A 64 7.36 7.58 9.54
C ILE A 64 7.93 6.94 10.81
N ASN A 65 7.23 7.10 11.92
CA ASN A 65 7.70 6.66 13.24
C ASN A 65 9.12 7.20 13.57
N GLY A 66 9.37 8.48 13.25
CA GLY A 66 10.65 9.16 13.47
C GLY A 66 11.78 8.78 12.51
N LYS A 67 11.52 7.94 11.50
CA LYS A 67 12.50 7.49 10.50
C LYS A 67 12.18 8.08 9.13
N THR A 68 13.19 8.29 8.29
CA THR A 68 12.97 8.63 6.88
C THR A 68 12.24 7.50 6.14
N PRO A 69 11.54 7.75 5.02
CA PRO A 69 10.87 6.70 4.25
C PRO A 69 11.80 5.54 3.87
N LYS A 70 13.07 5.85 3.58
CA LYS A 70 14.09 4.83 3.25
C LYS A 70 14.39 3.92 4.43
N GLU A 71 14.56 4.48 5.63
CA GLU A 71 14.82 3.72 6.86
C GLU A 71 13.56 2.99 7.35
N ALA A 72 12.38 3.55 7.06
CA ALA A 72 11.08 2.97 7.34
C ALA A 72 10.60 1.97 6.28
N THR A 73 11.47 1.62 5.30
CA THR A 73 11.12 0.61 4.29
C THR A 73 10.66 -0.67 4.97
N GLY A 74 9.46 -1.10 4.61
CA GLY A 74 8.85 -2.27 5.28
C GLY A 74 7.85 -1.92 6.38
N THR A 75 7.66 -0.66 6.76
CA THR A 75 6.64 -0.24 7.74
C THR A 75 5.25 -0.10 7.11
N ALA A 76 5.17 0.24 5.83
CA ALA A 76 3.90 0.44 5.13
C ALA A 76 3.46 -0.81 4.35
N ALA A 77 2.16 -1.10 4.41
CA ALA A 77 1.43 -1.97 3.48
C ALA A 77 0.72 -1.06 2.48
N PHE A 78 1.07 -1.17 1.20
CA PHE A 78 0.56 -0.29 0.15
C PHE A 78 -0.34 -1.04 -0.83
N MET A 79 -1.54 -0.53 -1.02
CA MET A 79 -2.48 -0.96 -2.06
C MET A 79 -2.55 0.15 -3.12
N PRO A 80 -1.94 -0.03 -4.28
CA PRO A 80 -2.01 0.94 -5.37
C PRO A 80 -3.37 0.88 -6.08
N GLN A 81 -3.72 1.96 -6.79
CA GLN A 81 -4.97 2.09 -7.55
C GLN A 81 -5.21 0.93 -8.52
N LYS A 82 -4.17 0.47 -9.22
CA LYS A 82 -4.24 -0.75 -10.04
C LYS A 82 -4.00 -1.97 -9.14
N ASP A 83 -4.79 -3.02 -9.33
CA ASP A 83 -4.73 -4.24 -8.50
C ASP A 83 -3.38 -4.95 -8.52
N LEU A 84 -2.58 -4.77 -9.58
CA LEU A 84 -1.23 -5.36 -9.76
C LEU A 84 -1.17 -6.86 -9.41
N LEU A 85 -2.24 -7.60 -9.69
CA LEU A 85 -2.27 -9.03 -9.52
C LEU A 85 -1.46 -9.73 -10.61
N MET A 86 -0.72 -10.77 -10.23
CA MET A 86 0.03 -11.60 -11.15
C MET A 86 -0.95 -12.47 -11.95
N PRO A 87 -1.13 -12.24 -13.28
CA PRO A 87 -2.18 -12.93 -14.06
C PRO A 87 -1.94 -14.44 -14.21
N TRP A 88 -0.70 -14.90 -14.06
CA TRP A 88 -0.31 -16.31 -14.10
C TRP A 88 -0.43 -17.03 -12.75
N ARG A 89 -0.68 -16.31 -11.64
CA ARG A 89 -0.93 -16.87 -10.31
C ARG A 89 -2.43 -16.93 -10.05
N ASN A 90 -2.90 -17.95 -9.34
CA ASN A 90 -4.26 -17.96 -8.80
C ASN A 90 -4.38 -16.96 -7.62
N ILE A 91 -5.61 -16.76 -7.13
CA ILE A 91 -5.89 -15.79 -6.08
C ILE A 91 -5.13 -16.11 -4.80
N LEU A 92 -5.14 -17.38 -4.37
CA LEU A 92 -4.41 -17.80 -3.17
C LEU A 92 -2.92 -17.44 -3.29
N LYS A 93 -2.28 -17.73 -4.43
CA LYS A 93 -0.86 -17.41 -4.66
C LYS A 93 -0.58 -15.91 -4.81
N ASN A 94 -1.57 -15.11 -5.23
CA ASN A 94 -1.44 -13.66 -5.22
C ASN A 94 -1.46 -13.10 -3.79
N VAL A 95 -2.33 -13.63 -2.93
CA VAL A 95 -2.42 -13.19 -1.53
C VAL A 95 -1.24 -13.70 -0.70
N THR A 96 -0.71 -14.92 -0.96
CA THR A 96 0.49 -15.40 -0.26
C THR A 96 1.79 -14.70 -0.66
N LEU A 97 1.82 -13.95 -1.77
CA LEU A 97 3.04 -13.37 -2.32
C LEU A 97 3.89 -12.59 -1.29
N PRO A 98 3.34 -11.64 -0.51
CA PRO A 98 4.14 -10.92 0.48
C PRO A 98 4.61 -11.81 1.63
N LEU A 99 3.95 -12.92 1.91
CA LEU A 99 4.32 -13.87 2.95
C LEU A 99 5.46 -14.81 2.51
N GLU A 100 5.74 -14.89 1.21
CA GLU A 100 6.82 -15.76 0.67
C GLU A 100 8.21 -15.30 1.13
N ALA A 101 8.38 -14.03 1.49
CA ALA A 101 9.62 -13.46 2.00
C ALA A 101 9.81 -13.64 3.52
N LEU A 102 8.80 -14.13 4.23
CA LEU A 102 8.83 -14.29 5.69
C LEU A 102 9.28 -15.71 6.08
N PRO A 103 9.93 -15.86 7.25
CA PRO A 103 10.36 -17.16 7.77
C PRO A 103 9.19 -17.95 8.35
N MET A 104 8.25 -18.37 7.49
CA MET A 104 7.07 -19.12 7.88
C MET A 104 6.82 -20.29 6.93
N SER A 105 6.18 -21.34 7.44
CA SER A 105 5.87 -22.55 6.69
C SER A 105 4.88 -22.27 5.55
N LYS A 106 4.87 -23.13 4.54
CA LYS A 106 3.89 -23.06 3.46
C LYS A 106 2.46 -23.22 3.97
N ALA A 107 2.24 -24.04 4.99
CA ALA A 107 0.93 -24.29 5.58
C ALA A 107 0.38 -23.02 6.26
N GLU A 108 1.21 -22.33 7.04
CA GLU A 108 0.84 -21.07 7.69
C GLU A 108 0.52 -19.97 6.68
N ARG A 109 1.35 -19.82 5.63
CA ARG A 109 1.07 -18.86 4.54
C ARG A 109 -0.28 -19.11 3.88
N ILE A 110 -0.59 -20.36 3.59
CA ILE A 110 -1.87 -20.75 2.98
C ILE A 110 -3.03 -20.46 3.94
N SER A 111 -2.90 -20.79 5.21
CA SER A 111 -3.93 -20.56 6.22
C SER A 111 -4.28 -19.08 6.34
N GLN A 112 -3.28 -18.23 6.46
CA GLN A 112 -3.47 -16.79 6.58
C GLN A 112 -4.03 -16.15 5.30
N ALA A 113 -3.55 -16.60 4.15
CA ALA A 113 -4.10 -16.12 2.88
C ALA A 113 -5.58 -16.50 2.71
N LYS A 114 -5.99 -17.68 3.14
CA LYS A 114 -7.40 -18.09 3.14
C LYS A 114 -8.23 -17.24 4.08
N GLU A 115 -7.75 -16.97 5.29
CA GLU A 115 -8.41 -16.07 6.23
C GLU A 115 -8.59 -14.66 5.65
N ALA A 116 -7.57 -14.12 4.99
CA ALA A 116 -7.68 -12.81 4.34
C ALA A 116 -8.68 -12.81 3.18
N ILE A 117 -8.71 -13.89 2.37
CA ILE A 117 -9.66 -14.08 1.27
C ILE A 117 -11.10 -14.15 1.81
N GLU A 118 -11.30 -14.85 2.92
CA GLU A 118 -12.59 -14.93 3.60
C GLU A 118 -13.05 -13.56 4.12
N LYS A 119 -12.16 -12.82 4.80
CA LYS A 119 -12.46 -11.46 5.32
C LYS A 119 -12.91 -10.47 4.25
N VAL A 120 -12.46 -10.65 3.01
CA VAL A 120 -12.90 -9.81 1.88
C VAL A 120 -14.08 -10.41 1.10
N GLY A 121 -14.70 -11.50 1.60
CA GLY A 121 -15.89 -12.12 1.02
C GLY A 121 -15.62 -12.83 -0.31
N LEU A 122 -14.46 -13.45 -0.48
CA LEU A 122 -14.04 -14.17 -1.69
C LEU A 122 -13.78 -15.67 -1.45
N SER A 123 -14.33 -16.25 -0.37
CA SER A 123 -14.26 -17.70 -0.13
C SER A 123 -14.74 -18.49 -1.35
N GLY A 124 -14.00 -19.55 -1.71
CA GLY A 124 -14.27 -20.36 -2.90
C GLY A 124 -13.65 -19.83 -4.21
N CYS A 125 -12.99 -18.68 -4.17
CA CYS A 125 -12.30 -18.11 -5.32
C CYS A 125 -10.78 -18.38 -5.34
N GLU A 126 -10.24 -19.12 -4.37
CA GLU A 126 -8.80 -19.31 -4.13
C GLU A 126 -8.05 -19.83 -5.36
N ASN A 127 -8.69 -20.70 -6.15
CA ASN A 127 -8.09 -21.34 -7.33
C ASN A 127 -8.30 -20.56 -8.63
N LYS A 128 -9.18 -19.55 -8.63
CA LYS A 128 -9.40 -18.68 -9.81
C LYS A 128 -8.18 -17.84 -10.10
N ARG A 129 -8.06 -17.40 -11.36
CA ARG A 129 -7.03 -16.43 -11.80
C ARG A 129 -7.63 -15.04 -11.95
N PRO A 130 -6.82 -13.96 -11.89
CA PRO A 130 -7.31 -12.60 -12.01
C PRO A 130 -8.22 -12.32 -13.22
N PRO A 131 -7.98 -12.87 -14.43
CA PRO A 131 -8.89 -12.68 -15.58
C PRO A 131 -10.29 -13.25 -15.38
N GLU A 132 -10.48 -14.19 -14.45
CA GLU A 132 -11.77 -14.83 -14.15
C GLU A 132 -12.61 -14.02 -13.13
N LEU A 133 -12.08 -12.88 -12.66
CA LEU A 133 -12.70 -12.05 -11.65
C LEU A 133 -13.21 -10.73 -12.24
N SER A 134 -14.28 -10.19 -11.65
CA SER A 134 -14.70 -8.81 -11.91
C SER A 134 -13.67 -7.81 -11.36
N GLY A 135 -13.73 -6.55 -11.82
CA GLY A 135 -12.86 -5.48 -11.33
C GLY A 135 -12.91 -5.32 -9.81
N GLY A 136 -14.10 -5.26 -9.23
CA GLY A 136 -14.28 -5.17 -7.78
C GLY A 136 -13.77 -6.41 -7.01
N MET A 137 -13.86 -7.61 -7.61
CA MET A 137 -13.25 -8.79 -7.00
C MET A 137 -11.73 -8.71 -7.01
N ARG A 138 -11.12 -8.22 -8.10
CA ARG A 138 -9.66 -8.02 -8.16
C ARG A 138 -9.18 -7.00 -7.13
N GLN A 139 -9.92 -5.89 -6.93
CA GLN A 139 -9.60 -4.92 -5.87
C GLN A 139 -9.66 -5.57 -4.48
N ARG A 140 -10.67 -6.37 -4.20
CA ARG A 140 -10.76 -7.10 -2.93
C ARG A 140 -9.62 -8.10 -2.74
N VAL A 141 -9.13 -8.75 -3.80
CA VAL A 141 -7.92 -9.60 -3.72
C VAL A 141 -6.68 -8.75 -3.42
N SER A 142 -6.54 -7.59 -4.06
CA SER A 142 -5.44 -6.65 -3.78
C SER A 142 -5.48 -6.18 -2.32
N PHE A 143 -6.68 -5.89 -1.80
CA PHE A 143 -6.87 -5.55 -0.39
C PHE A 143 -6.50 -6.72 0.55
N ALA A 144 -6.93 -7.95 0.25
CA ALA A 144 -6.53 -9.14 1.02
C ALA A 144 -5.00 -9.32 1.05
N ARG A 145 -4.32 -9.09 -0.09
CA ARG A 145 -2.86 -9.12 -0.18
C ARG A 145 -2.19 -8.02 0.67
N THR A 146 -2.82 -6.87 0.81
CA THR A 146 -2.35 -5.78 1.68
C THR A 146 -2.61 -6.11 3.15
N LEU A 147 -3.77 -6.71 3.45
CA LEU A 147 -4.16 -7.08 4.81
C LEU A 147 -3.19 -8.08 5.46
N VAL A 148 -2.74 -9.11 4.73
CA VAL A 148 -1.76 -10.07 5.27
C VAL A 148 -0.42 -9.42 5.62
N GLN A 149 -0.06 -8.31 5.00
CA GLN A 149 1.15 -7.57 5.36
C GLN A 149 1.02 -6.87 6.71
N LEU A 150 -0.17 -6.33 7.05
CA LEU A 150 -0.44 -5.72 8.35
C LEU A 150 -0.34 -6.73 9.49
N TRP A 151 -0.79 -7.95 9.28
CA TRP A 151 -0.68 -9.02 10.28
C TRP A 151 0.76 -9.40 10.61
N HIS A 152 1.72 -8.98 9.77
CA HIS A 152 3.15 -9.27 9.91
C HIS A 152 4.01 -8.03 10.16
N GLY A 153 3.49 -7.12 10.99
CA GLY A 153 4.28 -6.01 11.54
C GLY A 153 4.36 -4.77 10.66
N ARG A 154 3.54 -4.67 9.59
CA ARG A 154 3.33 -3.39 8.95
C ARG A 154 2.45 -2.52 9.86
N GLU A 155 2.83 -1.29 10.08
CA GLU A 155 2.16 -0.39 11.02
C GLU A 155 1.33 0.69 10.31
N LEU A 156 1.51 0.85 9.02
CA LEU A 156 0.86 1.85 8.17
C LEU A 156 0.16 1.18 7.00
N MET A 157 -1.12 1.48 6.79
CA MET A 157 -1.85 1.05 5.61
C MET A 157 -2.08 2.24 4.68
N LEU A 158 -1.65 2.14 3.45
CA LEU A 158 -1.83 3.13 2.40
C LEU A 158 -2.76 2.55 1.33
N LEU A 159 -3.90 3.18 1.12
CA LEU A 159 -4.91 2.74 0.16
C LEU A 159 -5.12 3.83 -0.90
N ASP A 160 -4.79 3.53 -2.15
CA ASP A 160 -4.93 4.46 -3.26
C ASP A 160 -6.16 4.07 -4.08
N GLU A 161 -7.27 4.78 -3.86
CA GLU A 161 -8.59 4.53 -4.48
C GLU A 161 -9.03 3.05 -4.34
N PRO A 162 -9.25 2.57 -3.09
CA PRO A 162 -9.57 1.17 -2.81
C PRO A 162 -10.95 0.74 -3.29
#